data_dbb539ddf144397fc74e28c2fc6cb3aa
#
_entry.id   dbb539ddf144397fc74e28c2fc6cb3aa
#
_cell.length_a   1.000
_cell.length_b   1.000
_cell.length_c   1.000
_cell.angle_alpha   90.00
_cell.angle_beta   90.00
_cell.angle_gamma   90.00
#
_symmetry.space_group_name_H-M   'P 1'
#
loop_
_entity.id
_entity.type
_entity.pdbx_description
1 polymer ?
#
loop_
_entity_poly.entity_id
_entity_poly.type
_entity_poly.pdbx_seq_one_letter_code
_entity_poly.pdbx_strand_id
1 'polypeptide(L)'
;MKVSRRVFSSALGILSATPIWAQTGPSFPNRPIKIVPFGTAGGPIDTLARIYGEKLQQRWGQPVVIDAKPGASGIIAADFVAKAPADGYTVMMTLPLTHVNNAILQAKLPYDPVKSFTPLSMLATGGPMLVARANAPFNNIKEFVEYAKKKGSMNYGT
;
A
#
# COMPACT_ATOMS: atom_id res chain seq x y z
N MET A 1 -20.42 79.55 26.11
CA MET A 1 -19.18 78.78 26.08
C MET A 1 -19.28 77.79 24.98
N LYS A 2 -18.47 77.95 23.90
CA LYS A 2 -18.46 77.06 22.72
C LYS A 2 -17.38 75.98 22.90
N VAL A 3 -17.77 74.75 23.13
CA VAL A 3 -16.84 73.62 23.21
C VAL A 3 -16.45 73.15 21.78
N SER A 4 -15.18 73.23 21.52
CA SER A 4 -14.57 72.99 20.23
C SER A 4 -14.58 71.47 19.83
N ARG A 5 -15.07 71.17 18.62
CA ARG A 5 -15.26 69.86 18.00
C ARG A 5 -13.97 69.23 17.50
N ARG A 6 -12.79 69.48 18.04
CA ARG A 6 -11.49 69.10 17.44
C ARG A 6 -10.69 68.09 18.25
N VAL A 7 -11.23 67.37 19.22
CA VAL A 7 -10.46 66.43 20.05
C VAL A 7 -10.96 64.94 19.92
N PHE A 8 -11.74 64.63 18.91
CA PHE A 8 -12.33 63.28 18.77
C PHE A 8 -11.79 62.43 17.58
N SER A 9 -10.63 62.76 17.07
CA SER A 9 -10.11 62.09 15.84
C SER A 9 -8.71 61.49 15.99
N SER A 10 -8.29 61.01 17.16
CA SER A 10 -6.93 60.44 17.29
C SER A 10 -6.82 59.14 18.11
N ALA A 11 -7.90 58.36 18.18
CA ALA A 11 -7.90 57.11 18.93
C ALA A 11 -8.42 55.93 18.10
N LEU A 12 -8.09 55.91 16.81
CA LEU A 12 -8.41 54.72 15.96
C LEU A 12 -7.16 54.35 15.16
N GLY A 13 -6.48 53.29 15.51
CA GLY A 13 -5.46 52.75 14.62
C GLY A 13 -4.27 52.07 15.24
N ILE A 14 -4.43 51.20 16.22
CA ILE A 14 -3.44 50.15 16.43
C ILE A 14 -4.22 48.83 16.49
N LEU A 15 -4.70 48.39 15.32
CA LEU A 15 -4.94 46.97 15.11
C LEU A 15 -3.56 46.31 15.01
N SER A 16 -3.10 45.76 16.13
CA SER A 16 -1.95 44.89 16.18
C SER A 16 -2.26 43.68 15.28
N ALA A 17 -1.71 43.70 14.08
CA ALA A 17 -1.63 42.50 13.22
C ALA A 17 -0.76 41.49 13.96
N THR A 18 -1.38 40.63 14.77
CA THR A 18 -0.72 39.44 15.28
C THR A 18 -0.34 38.62 14.08
N PRO A 19 0.94 38.26 13.86
CA PRO A 19 1.30 37.36 12.81
C PRO A 19 0.58 36.04 13.11
N ILE A 20 -0.33 35.63 12.21
CA ILE A 20 -0.88 34.28 12.20
C ILE A 20 0.30 33.40 11.78
N TRP A 21 0.99 32.89 12.76
CA TRP A 21 1.92 31.80 12.53
C TRP A 21 1.03 30.63 12.10
N ALA A 22 0.98 30.40 10.78
CA ALA A 22 0.42 29.16 10.24
C ALA A 22 1.20 28.03 10.91
N GLN A 23 0.59 27.40 11.91
CA GLN A 23 1.11 26.16 12.47
C GLN A 23 1.10 25.15 11.32
N THR A 24 2.24 25.04 10.65
CA THR A 24 2.51 23.90 9.81
C THR A 24 2.46 22.72 10.76
N GLY A 25 1.34 22.01 10.78
CA GLY A 25 1.21 20.76 11.52
C GLY A 25 2.40 19.85 11.16
N PRO A 26 2.78 18.91 12.02
CA PRO A 26 3.95 18.08 11.80
C PRO A 26 3.89 17.49 10.40
N SER A 27 4.93 17.75 9.59
CA SER A 27 5.00 17.29 8.20
C SER A 27 4.87 15.76 8.16
N PHE A 28 3.98 15.25 7.32
CA PHE A 28 3.87 13.81 7.07
C PHE A 28 4.99 13.36 6.12
N PRO A 29 5.68 12.23 6.42
CA PRO A 29 5.64 11.44 7.65
C PRO A 29 6.58 12.00 8.75
N ASN A 30 6.15 11.94 10.01
CA ASN A 30 6.95 12.37 11.18
C ASN A 30 7.30 11.21 12.14
N ARG A 31 6.97 9.99 11.78
CA ARG A 31 7.24 8.74 12.51
C ARG A 31 7.38 7.57 11.55
N PRO A 32 7.86 6.40 12.01
CA PRO A 32 8.03 5.23 11.15
C PRO A 32 6.75 4.81 10.44
N ILE A 33 6.88 4.45 9.16
CA ILE A 33 5.80 3.88 8.35
C ILE A 33 5.96 2.37 8.34
N LYS A 34 4.85 1.66 8.45
CA LYS A 34 4.79 0.21 8.37
C LYS A 34 4.24 -0.22 7.02
N ILE A 35 5.01 -1.03 6.28
CA ILE A 35 4.53 -1.73 5.08
C ILE A 35 4.26 -3.19 5.46
N VAL A 36 3.06 -3.66 5.16
CA VAL A 36 2.58 -5.01 5.48
C VAL A 36 2.43 -5.81 4.20
N PRO A 37 3.45 -6.57 3.77
CA PRO A 37 3.31 -7.55 2.69
C PRO A 37 2.53 -8.78 3.20
N PHE A 38 1.64 -9.32 2.34
CA PHE A 38 0.85 -10.51 2.67
C PHE A 38 1.61 -11.84 2.50
N GLY A 39 2.75 -11.80 1.82
CA GLY A 39 3.57 -12.97 1.55
C GLY A 39 4.54 -13.31 2.68
N THR A 40 5.22 -14.43 2.54
CA THR A 40 6.28 -14.86 3.46
C THR A 40 7.49 -13.94 3.37
N ALA A 41 8.21 -13.78 4.47
CA ALA A 41 9.48 -13.06 4.48
C ALA A 41 10.47 -13.71 3.49
N GLY A 42 11.18 -12.88 2.71
CA GLY A 42 12.07 -13.32 1.63
C GLY A 42 11.35 -13.70 0.31
N GLY A 43 10.03 -13.72 0.29
CA GLY A 43 9.25 -13.94 -0.92
C GLY A 43 9.23 -12.72 -1.87
N PRO A 44 8.67 -12.86 -3.08
CA PRO A 44 8.67 -11.78 -4.09
C PRO A 44 8.05 -10.48 -3.59
N ILE A 45 6.94 -10.55 -2.86
CA ILE A 45 6.24 -9.37 -2.33
C ILE A 45 7.03 -8.72 -1.19
N ASP A 46 7.65 -9.51 -0.30
CA ASP A 46 8.52 -9.00 0.75
C ASP A 46 9.77 -8.32 0.16
N THR A 47 10.37 -8.92 -0.86
CA THR A 47 11.51 -8.34 -1.58
C THR A 47 11.15 -6.99 -2.20
N LEU A 48 10.01 -6.88 -2.89
CA LEU A 48 9.52 -5.62 -3.42
C LEU A 48 9.25 -4.61 -2.30
N ALA A 49 8.62 -5.03 -1.20
CA ALA A 49 8.36 -4.16 -0.06
C ALA A 49 9.64 -3.57 0.52
N ARG A 50 10.72 -4.34 0.58
CA ARG A 50 12.03 -3.87 1.07
C ARG A 50 12.66 -2.87 0.10
N ILE A 51 12.61 -3.13 -1.22
CA ILE A 51 13.15 -2.22 -2.24
C ILE A 51 12.41 -0.87 -2.19
N TYR A 52 11.08 -0.89 -2.16
CA TYR A 52 10.29 0.35 -2.03
C TYR A 52 10.50 1.02 -0.68
N GLY A 53 10.52 0.24 0.41
CA GLY A 53 10.74 0.74 1.76
C GLY A 53 12.06 1.49 1.91
N GLU A 54 13.15 0.96 1.34
CA GLU A 54 14.45 1.62 1.33
C GLU A 54 14.39 2.97 0.60
N LYS A 55 13.77 3.02 -0.59
CA LYS A 55 13.66 4.27 -1.37
C LYS A 55 12.77 5.31 -0.68
N LEU A 56 11.69 4.88 -0.06
CA LEU A 56 10.82 5.76 0.71
C LEU A 56 11.52 6.30 1.96
N GLN A 57 12.29 5.46 2.67
CA GLN A 57 13.09 5.88 3.81
C GLN A 57 14.13 6.94 3.41
N GLN A 58 14.82 6.74 2.28
CA GLN A 58 15.78 7.73 1.74
C GLN A 58 15.10 9.06 1.40
N ARG A 59 13.88 9.00 0.84
CA ARG A 59 13.13 10.20 0.43
C ARG A 59 12.52 10.97 1.59
N TRP A 60 12.00 10.27 2.59
CA TRP A 60 11.25 10.89 3.68
C TRP A 60 12.08 11.14 4.95
N GLY A 61 13.26 10.55 5.05
CA GLY A 61 14.07 10.63 6.27
C GLY A 61 13.45 9.93 7.48
N GLN A 62 12.42 9.10 7.26
CA GLN A 62 11.72 8.35 8.31
C GLN A 62 11.90 6.84 8.09
N PRO A 63 12.07 6.05 9.15
CA PRO A 63 12.19 4.61 9.04
C PRO A 63 10.96 3.98 8.37
N VAL A 64 11.20 2.99 7.50
CA VAL A 64 10.16 2.15 6.91
C VAL A 64 10.34 0.72 7.38
N VAL A 65 9.36 0.22 8.14
CA VAL A 65 9.38 -1.10 8.76
C VAL A 65 8.56 -2.07 7.89
N ILE A 66 9.17 -3.17 7.48
CA ILE A 66 8.49 -4.25 6.74
C ILE A 66 8.03 -5.31 7.76
N ASP A 67 6.71 -5.44 7.90
CA ASP A 67 6.05 -6.36 8.84
C ASP A 67 5.22 -7.40 8.06
N ALA A 68 5.89 -8.45 7.56
CA ALA A 68 5.24 -9.48 6.76
C ALA A 68 4.23 -10.27 7.59
N LYS A 69 3.01 -10.42 7.06
CA LYS A 69 1.93 -11.20 7.70
C LYS A 69 1.41 -12.26 6.74
N PRO A 70 2.15 -13.38 6.60
CA PRO A 70 1.74 -14.46 5.71
C PRO A 70 0.53 -15.24 6.25
N GLY A 71 -0.16 -15.93 5.35
CA GLY A 71 -1.19 -16.90 5.69
C GLY A 71 -2.59 -16.59 5.16
N ALA A 72 -3.40 -17.63 5.06
CA ALA A 72 -4.79 -17.60 4.60
C ALA A 72 -4.97 -16.80 3.29
N SER A 73 -4.13 -17.03 2.27
CA SER A 73 -4.18 -16.29 1.00
C SER A 73 -4.15 -14.75 1.18
N GLY A 74 -3.43 -14.27 2.21
CA GLY A 74 -3.30 -12.85 2.51
C GLY A 74 -4.43 -12.24 3.35
N ILE A 75 -5.41 -13.03 3.78
CA ILE A 75 -6.52 -12.56 4.62
C ILE A 75 -5.99 -12.00 5.95
N ILE A 76 -4.97 -12.62 6.54
CA ILE A 76 -4.38 -12.17 7.82
C ILE A 76 -3.80 -10.75 7.68
N ALA A 77 -3.03 -10.51 6.62
CA ALA A 77 -2.46 -9.18 6.36
C ALA A 77 -3.53 -8.14 6.07
N ALA A 78 -4.53 -8.49 5.25
CA ALA A 78 -5.62 -7.59 4.88
C ALA A 78 -6.49 -7.22 6.10
N ASP A 79 -6.85 -8.18 6.94
CA ASP A 79 -7.62 -7.94 8.16
C ASP A 79 -6.85 -7.05 9.15
N PHE A 80 -5.55 -7.28 9.29
CA PHE A 80 -4.69 -6.45 10.13
C PHE A 80 -4.67 -4.99 9.67
N VAL A 81 -4.50 -4.75 8.35
CA VAL A 81 -4.43 -3.39 7.80
C VAL A 81 -5.81 -2.73 7.80
N ALA A 82 -6.88 -3.48 7.51
CA ALA A 82 -8.25 -2.97 7.56
C ALA A 82 -8.65 -2.44 8.95
N LYS A 83 -8.06 -2.98 10.01
CA LYS A 83 -8.29 -2.58 11.41
C LYS A 83 -7.29 -1.55 11.92
N ALA A 84 -6.25 -1.25 11.16
CA ALA A 84 -5.26 -0.24 11.53
C ALA A 84 -5.85 1.18 11.44
N PRO A 85 -5.30 2.16 12.18
CA PRO A 85 -5.68 3.56 12.01
C PRO A 85 -5.50 4.03 10.56
N ALA A 86 -6.48 4.75 10.03
CA ALA A 86 -6.46 5.30 8.67
C ALA A 86 -5.66 6.62 8.58
N ASP A 87 -4.43 6.61 9.10
CA ASP A 87 -3.56 7.77 9.24
C ASP A 87 -2.37 7.77 8.25
N GLY A 88 -2.31 6.79 7.35
CA GLY A 88 -1.27 6.65 6.34
C GLY A 88 0.02 5.99 6.83
N TYR A 89 0.13 5.65 8.12
CA TYR A 89 1.35 5.01 8.67
C TYR A 89 1.37 3.49 8.60
N THR A 90 0.24 2.88 8.24
CA THR A 90 0.17 1.44 7.98
C THR A 90 -0.38 1.21 6.58
N VAL A 91 0.45 0.69 5.69
CA VAL A 91 0.08 0.43 4.31
C VAL A 91 0.26 -1.04 3.96
N MET A 92 -0.60 -1.58 3.12
CA MET A 92 -0.50 -2.95 2.64
C MET A 92 0.18 -3.01 1.27
N MET A 93 1.09 -3.95 1.10
CA MET A 93 1.55 -4.34 -0.23
C MET A 93 0.89 -5.67 -0.62
N THR A 94 0.09 -5.64 -1.68
CA THR A 94 -0.81 -6.72 -2.01
C THR A 94 -0.86 -7.03 -3.50
N LEU A 95 -1.53 -8.12 -3.84
CA LEU A 95 -1.90 -8.52 -5.20
C LEU A 95 -3.43 -8.59 -5.31
N PRO A 96 -3.99 -8.74 -6.52
CA PRO A 96 -5.43 -8.99 -6.71
C PRO A 96 -5.98 -10.17 -5.91
N LEU A 97 -5.12 -11.10 -5.48
CA LEU A 97 -5.49 -12.25 -4.66
C LEU A 97 -6.30 -11.85 -3.42
N THR A 98 -5.87 -10.85 -2.66
CA THR A 98 -6.50 -10.48 -1.38
C THR A 98 -7.78 -9.66 -1.53
N HIS A 99 -7.91 -8.89 -2.61
CA HIS A 99 -9.02 -7.95 -2.81
C HIS A 99 -10.05 -8.45 -3.85
N VAL A 100 -9.61 -9.22 -4.84
CA VAL A 100 -10.49 -9.72 -5.91
C VAL A 100 -10.76 -11.21 -5.72
N ASN A 101 -9.71 -12.06 -5.74
CA ASN A 101 -9.93 -13.51 -5.71
C ASN A 101 -10.57 -13.97 -4.42
N ASN A 102 -10.11 -13.48 -3.27
CA ASN A 102 -10.72 -13.84 -1.99
C ASN A 102 -12.17 -13.37 -1.86
N ALA A 103 -12.53 -12.23 -2.45
CA ALA A 103 -13.91 -11.75 -2.47
C ALA A 103 -14.87 -12.67 -3.25
N ILE A 104 -14.33 -13.39 -4.24
CA ILE A 104 -15.10 -14.33 -5.07
C ILE A 104 -15.10 -15.74 -4.46
N LEU A 105 -13.96 -16.17 -3.92
CA LEU A 105 -13.76 -17.56 -3.51
C LEU A 105 -14.15 -17.84 -2.06
N GLN A 106 -14.18 -16.81 -1.21
CA GLN A 106 -14.47 -16.97 0.22
C GLN A 106 -15.93 -16.59 0.52
N ALA A 107 -16.63 -17.47 1.19
CA ALA A 107 -18.03 -17.22 1.60
C ALA A 107 -18.14 -16.03 2.57
N LYS A 108 -17.08 -15.73 3.35
CA LYS A 108 -17.04 -14.64 4.32
C LYS A 108 -15.59 -14.15 4.49
N LEU A 109 -15.42 -12.83 4.43
CA LEU A 109 -14.16 -12.16 4.74
C LEU A 109 -14.31 -11.31 6.02
N PRO A 110 -13.24 -11.17 6.83
CA PRO A 110 -13.26 -10.31 8.02
C PRO A 110 -13.11 -8.81 7.70
N TYR A 111 -13.02 -8.44 6.42
CA TYR A 111 -12.89 -7.07 5.91
C TYR A 111 -13.73 -6.89 4.65
N ASP A 112 -14.09 -5.66 4.33
CA ASP A 112 -14.66 -5.30 3.02
C ASP A 112 -13.50 -5.02 2.05
N PRO A 113 -13.35 -5.79 0.94
CA PRO A 113 -12.20 -5.66 0.04
C PRO A 113 -12.12 -4.31 -0.70
N VAL A 114 -13.20 -3.54 -0.73
CA VAL A 114 -13.26 -2.22 -1.38
C VAL A 114 -13.31 -1.11 -0.34
N LYS A 115 -14.24 -1.18 0.62
CA LYS A 115 -14.52 -0.07 1.55
C LYS A 115 -13.51 0.05 2.70
N SER A 116 -12.84 -1.06 3.06
CA SER A 116 -11.87 -1.05 4.17
C SER A 116 -10.50 -0.51 3.77
N PHE A 117 -10.28 -0.15 2.49
CA PHE A 117 -8.98 0.27 1.98
C PHE A 117 -9.08 1.47 1.06
N THR A 118 -8.04 2.30 1.07
CA THR A 118 -7.83 3.36 0.09
C THR A 118 -6.68 2.95 -0.83
N PRO A 119 -6.93 2.67 -2.13
CA PRO A 119 -5.86 2.34 -3.06
C PRO A 119 -4.91 3.53 -3.24
N LEU A 120 -3.61 3.30 -3.19
CA LEU A 120 -2.59 4.33 -3.35
C LEU A 120 -1.98 4.33 -4.75
N SER A 121 -1.40 3.20 -5.15
CA SER A 121 -0.73 3.07 -6.45
C SER A 121 -0.55 1.62 -6.85
N MET A 122 -0.46 1.38 -8.16
CA MET A 122 0.06 0.13 -8.70
C MET A 122 1.59 0.22 -8.75
N LEU A 123 2.28 -0.66 -8.04
CA LEU A 123 3.74 -0.62 -7.91
C LEU A 123 4.45 -1.42 -8.98
N ALA A 124 3.86 -2.51 -9.45
CA ALA A 124 4.41 -3.38 -10.48
C ALA A 124 3.28 -4.10 -11.22
N THR A 125 3.55 -4.45 -12.46
CA THR A 125 2.71 -5.34 -13.26
C THR A 125 3.49 -6.58 -13.64
N GLY A 126 2.84 -7.73 -13.60
CA GLY A 126 3.43 -9.00 -13.98
C GLY A 126 2.35 -10.02 -14.30
N GLY A 127 2.71 -11.07 -14.96
CA GLY A 127 1.80 -12.17 -15.28
C GLY A 127 2.41 -13.54 -14.99
N PRO A 128 1.60 -14.59 -14.90
CA PRO A 128 2.11 -15.95 -14.77
C PRO A 128 2.93 -16.33 -16.01
N MET A 129 4.01 -17.04 -15.78
CA MET A 129 4.84 -17.59 -16.84
C MET A 129 4.82 -19.10 -16.74
N LEU A 130 4.51 -19.76 -17.84
CA LEU A 130 4.65 -21.21 -17.93
C LEU A 130 6.11 -21.55 -18.23
N VAL A 131 6.74 -22.26 -17.33
CA VAL A 131 8.13 -22.71 -17.48
C VAL A 131 8.22 -24.23 -17.44
N ALA A 132 9.14 -24.78 -18.19
CA ALA A 132 9.48 -26.17 -18.14
C ALA A 132 10.99 -26.32 -17.94
N ARG A 133 11.44 -27.50 -17.50
CA ARG A 133 12.88 -27.78 -17.43
C ARG A 133 13.50 -27.77 -18.83
N ALA A 134 14.78 -27.40 -18.92
CA ALA A 134 15.47 -27.19 -20.18
C ALA A 134 15.50 -28.44 -21.10
N ASN A 135 15.41 -29.64 -20.52
CA ASN A 135 15.38 -30.91 -21.28
C ASN A 135 13.96 -31.47 -21.49
N ALA A 136 12.93 -30.61 -21.42
CA ALA A 136 11.57 -31.02 -21.74
C ALA A 136 11.44 -31.39 -23.21
N PRO A 137 10.60 -32.40 -23.57
CA PRO A 137 10.44 -32.88 -24.94
C PRO A 137 9.53 -31.96 -25.79
N PHE A 138 9.53 -30.67 -25.53
CA PHE A 138 8.77 -29.61 -26.23
C PHE A 138 9.44 -28.27 -26.05
N ASN A 139 9.36 -27.41 -27.08
CA ASN A 139 10.01 -26.09 -27.10
C ASN A 139 9.01 -24.94 -27.18
N ASN A 140 7.73 -25.20 -27.34
CA ASN A 140 6.68 -24.22 -27.43
C ASN A 140 5.35 -24.77 -26.92
N ILE A 141 4.36 -23.88 -26.77
CA ILE A 141 3.05 -24.22 -26.20
C ILE A 141 2.28 -25.25 -27.03
N LYS A 142 2.41 -25.28 -28.36
CA LYS A 142 1.73 -26.24 -29.23
C LYS A 142 2.26 -27.65 -28.98
N GLU A 143 3.56 -27.81 -29.02
CA GLU A 143 4.25 -29.08 -28.72
C GLU A 143 3.94 -29.54 -27.28
N PHE A 144 3.92 -28.64 -26.33
CA PHE A 144 3.51 -28.96 -24.96
C PHE A 144 2.09 -29.52 -24.90
N VAL A 145 1.12 -28.90 -25.56
CA VAL A 145 -0.27 -29.37 -25.60
C VAL A 145 -0.40 -30.73 -26.22
N GLU A 146 0.30 -30.98 -27.33
CA GLU A 146 0.34 -32.30 -28.00
C GLU A 146 0.98 -33.38 -27.12
N TYR A 147 2.08 -33.04 -26.46
CA TYR A 147 2.73 -33.93 -25.51
C TYR A 147 1.81 -34.27 -24.34
N ALA A 148 1.16 -33.27 -23.76
CA ALA A 148 0.23 -33.45 -22.65
C ALA A 148 -0.98 -34.34 -23.01
N LYS A 149 -1.55 -34.15 -24.19
CA LYS A 149 -2.63 -35.00 -24.72
C LYS A 149 -2.20 -36.47 -24.90
N LYS A 150 -0.99 -36.69 -25.39
CA LYS A 150 -0.45 -38.05 -25.56
C LYS A 150 -0.17 -38.72 -24.21
N LYS A 151 0.30 -37.99 -23.24
CA LYS A 151 0.69 -38.52 -21.92
C LYS A 151 -0.50 -38.77 -20.98
N GLY A 152 -1.62 -38.11 -21.18
CA GLY A 152 -2.85 -38.28 -20.44
C GLY A 152 -2.88 -37.64 -19.05
N SER A 153 -1.75 -37.61 -18.31
CA SER A 153 -1.64 -36.93 -17.02
C SER A 153 -0.27 -36.25 -16.88
N MET A 154 -0.26 -35.08 -16.27
CA MET A 154 0.96 -34.32 -15.99
C MET A 154 0.89 -33.69 -14.62
N ASN A 155 2.02 -33.61 -13.92
CA ASN A 155 2.14 -32.87 -12.66
C ASN A 155 2.64 -31.45 -12.97
N TYR A 156 2.15 -30.50 -12.25
CA TYR A 156 2.65 -29.13 -12.27
C TYR A 156 2.88 -28.64 -10.83
N GLY A 157 3.82 -27.72 -10.68
CA GLY A 157 4.07 -27.02 -9.42
C GLY A 157 3.58 -25.56 -9.53
N THR A 158 3.18 -25.00 -8.40
CA THR A 158 2.79 -23.59 -8.28
C THR A 158 3.70 -22.86 -7.30
#